data_ca28e99e75516cb62020890a671a5ebc
#
_entry.id   ca28e99e75516cb62020890a671a5ebc
#
_cell.length_a   1.000
_cell.length_b   1.000
_cell.length_c   1.000
_cell.angle_alpha   90.00
_cell.angle_beta   90.00
_cell.angle_gamma   90.00
#
_symmetry.space_group_name_H-M   'P 1'
#
loop_
_entity.id
_entity.type
_entity.pdbx_description
1 polymer ?
#
loop_
_entity_poly.entity_id
_entity_poly.type
_entity_poly.pdbx_seq_one_letter_code
_entity_poly.pdbx_strand_id
1 'polypeptide(L)'
;MQEQANFDSRLRKKGDLVALSKVGVVDIGSNSVRLVVFDGAARSPAYYYNEKIMCALGAGLSETGCLNPEGRTRAVAAILRFTYLAKAMGIPRLIAVATAAVRDAQDGAAFVQELKEKTGQAVLVIKGEEEARLSAQGVLLGWPGAYGLICDLGGSSMELAEIGDGKVGKRISARIGPLKLRELQGSAAARQQLIARSMAKLTAKMGPQHNRLFLVGGSWRALARIDMERRAYPLHVIHEYRMDKDAVQKTAAFLRQSDPETLRIKCGISGARMALLPYAIEVLDALVESFAPIDIALSSYGIREGLLYEQMSKKLRKKDPLIEACAFAEMKDARAPGFGLQLFKFVLPLFPTADEEEKRLIKAACYLHDVSWRGHPDYRAEICFDNATRANLGGLKHAERVFVGLSLMHRYRNQRKGHKFENLFSLLSQEQIRMAEILGKAMRLGAMMWVNKKETNAKLFWAPDAKALQLVLEGDAVSLYGEVAEARLKSLACAMNASFDFQAK
;
A
#
# COMPACT_ATOMS: atom_id res chain seq x y z
N MET A 1 -25.67 -17.98 7.14
CA MET A 1 -24.68 -19.04 7.45
C MET A 1 -24.54 -20.07 6.34
N GLN A 2 -25.62 -20.62 5.78
CA GLN A 2 -25.56 -21.60 4.69
C GLN A 2 -25.06 -21.02 3.35
N GLU A 3 -25.41 -19.76 3.03
CA GLU A 3 -24.88 -19.05 1.85
C GLU A 3 -23.39 -18.75 1.95
N GLN A 4 -22.90 -18.40 3.13
CA GLN A 4 -21.48 -18.17 3.38
C GLN A 4 -20.67 -19.46 3.23
N ALA A 5 -21.19 -20.59 3.76
CA ALA A 5 -20.60 -21.91 3.62
C ALA A 5 -20.58 -22.41 2.16
N ASN A 6 -21.62 -22.09 1.37
CA ASN A 6 -21.67 -22.37 -0.07
C ASN A 6 -20.72 -21.47 -0.89
N PHE A 7 -20.55 -20.20 -0.50
CA PHE A 7 -19.58 -19.30 -1.09
C PHE A 7 -18.15 -19.79 -0.85
N ASP A 8 -17.82 -20.17 0.39
CA ASP A 8 -16.51 -20.72 0.77
C ASP A 8 -16.21 -22.05 0.07
N SER A 9 -17.24 -22.89 -0.17
CA SER A 9 -17.07 -24.16 -0.91
C SER A 9 -16.81 -23.95 -2.41
N ARG A 10 -17.38 -22.90 -3.02
CA ARG A 10 -17.12 -22.54 -4.42
C ARG A 10 -15.71 -21.94 -4.61
N LEU A 11 -15.20 -21.22 -3.62
CA LEU A 11 -13.83 -20.72 -3.62
C LEU A 11 -12.82 -21.89 -3.51
N ARG A 12 -13.12 -22.91 -2.71
CA ARG A 12 -12.27 -24.12 -2.59
C ARG A 12 -12.17 -24.94 -3.88
N LYS A 13 -13.20 -24.95 -4.73
CA LYS A 13 -13.23 -25.71 -6.00
C LYS A 13 -12.52 -25.01 -7.17
N LYS A 14 -12.22 -23.69 -7.07
CA LYS A 14 -11.55 -22.91 -8.13
C LYS A 14 -10.09 -22.56 -7.81
N GLY A 15 -9.35 -23.46 -7.21
CA GLY A 15 -7.89 -23.37 -7.03
C GLY A 15 -7.39 -22.02 -6.50
N ASP A 16 -6.95 -22.00 -5.25
CA ASP A 16 -6.14 -20.97 -4.60
C ASP A 16 -6.80 -19.73 -3.96
N LEU A 17 -8.08 -19.46 -4.12
CA LEU A 17 -8.81 -18.49 -3.29
C LEU A 17 -9.44 -19.18 -2.08
N VAL A 18 -8.60 -19.70 -1.20
CA VAL A 18 -9.03 -20.22 0.12
C VAL A 18 -9.52 -19.00 0.90
N ALA A 19 -10.70 -19.09 1.52
CA ALA A 19 -11.11 -18.14 2.54
C ALA A 19 -10.07 -18.15 3.65
N LEU A 20 -9.21 -17.12 3.63
CA LEU A 20 -8.11 -17.01 4.58
C LEU A 20 -8.69 -16.61 5.94
N SER A 21 -8.29 -17.29 7.00
CA SER A 21 -8.68 -16.93 8.35
C SER A 21 -8.08 -15.57 8.71
N LYS A 22 -8.85 -14.73 9.41
CA LYS A 22 -8.38 -13.43 9.91
C LYS A 22 -7.11 -13.59 10.74
N VAL A 23 -6.19 -12.65 10.59
CA VAL A 23 -4.93 -12.62 11.35
C VAL A 23 -4.88 -11.33 12.16
N GLY A 24 -4.78 -11.46 13.49
CA GLY A 24 -4.59 -10.34 14.40
C GLY A 24 -3.11 -10.16 14.74
N VAL A 25 -2.63 -8.92 14.67
CA VAL A 25 -1.27 -8.54 15.06
C VAL A 25 -1.33 -7.41 16.09
N VAL A 26 -0.66 -7.61 17.22
CA VAL A 26 -0.43 -6.56 18.24
C VAL A 26 1.04 -6.16 18.19
N ASP A 27 1.26 -4.87 18.00
CA ASP A 27 2.58 -4.24 17.97
C ASP A 27 2.73 -3.34 19.21
N ILE A 28 3.65 -3.70 20.12
CA ILE A 28 3.94 -3.02 21.37
C ILE A 28 5.22 -2.20 21.19
N GLY A 29 5.06 -0.95 20.77
CA GLY A 29 6.16 -0.01 20.57
C GLY A 29 6.41 0.92 21.74
N SER A 30 7.46 1.71 21.66
CA SER A 30 7.87 2.68 22.71
C SER A 30 6.81 3.73 23.02
N ASN A 31 6.00 4.13 22.05
CA ASN A 31 5.01 5.20 22.21
C ASN A 31 3.56 4.70 22.21
N SER A 32 3.27 3.60 21.58
CA SER A 32 1.89 3.11 21.41
C SER A 32 1.82 1.59 21.29
N VAL A 33 0.69 1.05 21.73
CA VAL A 33 0.28 -0.34 21.47
C VAL A 33 -0.80 -0.32 20.41
N ARG A 34 -0.70 -1.19 19.41
CA ARG A 34 -1.60 -1.19 18.27
C ARG A 34 -2.05 -2.60 17.90
N LEU A 35 -3.37 -2.78 17.78
CA LEU A 35 -3.98 -3.96 17.16
C LEU A 35 -4.29 -3.66 15.70
N VAL A 36 -3.88 -4.56 14.81
CA VAL A 36 -4.36 -4.61 13.44
C VAL A 36 -4.88 -6.01 13.17
N VAL A 37 -6.09 -6.09 12.63
CA VAL A 37 -6.66 -7.34 12.14
C VAL A 37 -6.72 -7.27 10.61
N PHE A 38 -6.12 -8.24 9.97
CA PHE A 38 -6.20 -8.42 8.53
C PHE A 38 -7.31 -9.42 8.20
N ASP A 39 -7.96 -9.23 7.06
CA ASP A 39 -9.01 -10.13 6.56
C ASP A 39 -8.48 -11.52 6.14
N GLY A 40 -7.17 -11.69 6.14
CA GLY A 40 -6.47 -12.93 5.93
C GLY A 40 -5.01 -12.72 5.56
N ALA A 41 -4.23 -13.79 5.52
CA ALA A 41 -2.86 -13.76 5.03
C ALA A 41 -2.85 -13.75 3.48
N ALA A 42 -3.59 -12.80 2.89
CA ALA A 42 -3.71 -12.60 1.46
C ALA A 42 -2.49 -11.83 0.90
N ARG A 43 -2.23 -11.97 -0.40
CA ARG A 43 -1.14 -11.25 -1.07
C ARG A 43 -1.33 -9.73 -1.07
N SER A 44 -2.58 -9.27 -1.01
CA SER A 44 -2.96 -7.88 -0.77
C SER A 44 -4.03 -7.85 0.33
N PRO A 45 -3.62 -7.79 1.60
CA PRO A 45 -4.53 -7.88 2.73
C PRO A 45 -5.28 -6.57 2.94
N ALA A 46 -6.56 -6.66 3.30
CA ALA A 46 -7.33 -5.53 3.77
C ALA A 46 -7.25 -5.40 5.30
N TYR A 47 -7.25 -4.17 5.79
CA TYR A 47 -7.35 -3.89 7.22
C TYR A 47 -8.80 -4.04 7.67
N TYR A 48 -9.12 -5.17 8.28
CA TYR A 48 -10.45 -5.46 8.80
C TYR A 48 -10.76 -4.65 10.07
N TYR A 49 -9.75 -4.50 10.95
CA TYR A 49 -9.82 -3.69 12.16
C TYR A 49 -8.47 -3.07 12.50
N ASN A 50 -8.47 -1.87 13.08
CA ASN A 50 -7.26 -1.16 13.43
C ASN A 50 -7.52 -0.22 14.61
N GLU A 51 -6.87 -0.48 15.74
CA GLU A 51 -6.94 0.36 16.94
C GLU A 51 -5.55 0.63 17.48
N LYS A 52 -5.29 1.90 17.84
CA LYS A 52 -4.02 2.36 18.37
C LYS A 52 -4.24 3.09 19.70
N ILE A 53 -3.55 2.65 20.73
CA ILE A 53 -3.60 3.28 22.07
C ILE A 53 -2.23 3.85 22.39
N MET A 54 -2.21 5.15 22.77
CA MET A 54 -0.99 5.84 23.15
C MET A 54 -0.65 5.50 24.60
N CYS A 55 0.41 4.73 24.79
CA CYS A 55 0.85 4.25 26.10
C CYS A 55 2.07 5.00 26.62
N ALA A 56 2.96 5.46 25.74
CA ALA A 56 4.23 6.10 26.08
C ALA A 56 5.13 5.20 26.98
N LEU A 57 5.17 3.91 26.71
CA LEU A 57 5.95 2.91 27.46
C LEU A 57 7.43 3.28 27.63
N GLY A 58 8.04 3.89 26.62
CA GLY A 58 9.43 4.28 26.62
C GLY A 58 9.70 5.68 27.16
N ALA A 59 8.71 6.38 27.72
CA ALA A 59 8.93 7.72 28.28
C ALA A 59 9.78 7.62 29.57
N GLY A 60 10.89 8.36 29.62
CA GLY A 60 11.83 8.35 30.74
C GLY A 60 12.73 7.10 30.83
N LEU A 61 12.65 6.18 29.86
CA LEU A 61 13.42 4.93 29.88
C LEU A 61 14.95 5.16 29.92
N SER A 62 15.44 6.20 29.27
CA SER A 62 16.88 6.51 29.25
C SER A 62 17.39 6.99 30.61
N GLU A 63 16.54 7.56 31.46
CA GLU A 63 16.87 8.09 32.77
C GLU A 63 16.69 7.03 33.86
N THR A 64 15.57 6.32 33.81
CA THR A 64 15.18 5.38 34.86
C THR A 64 15.67 3.95 34.61
N GLY A 65 15.95 3.59 33.36
CA GLY A 65 16.19 2.20 32.93
C GLY A 65 14.95 1.31 32.93
N CYS A 66 13.77 1.83 33.33
CA CYS A 66 12.53 1.07 33.47
C CYS A 66 11.43 1.64 32.56
N LEU A 67 10.41 0.83 32.27
CA LEU A 67 9.22 1.23 31.54
C LEU A 67 8.44 2.29 32.33
N ASN A 68 7.83 3.24 31.63
CA ASN A 68 6.97 4.24 32.25
C ASN A 68 5.80 3.55 33.00
N PRO A 69 5.62 3.79 34.33
CA PRO A 69 4.62 3.08 35.14
C PRO A 69 3.18 3.27 34.66
N GLU A 70 2.79 4.51 34.32
CA GLU A 70 1.47 4.78 33.75
C GLU A 70 1.30 4.19 32.35
N GLY A 71 2.38 4.24 31.55
CA GLY A 71 2.44 3.62 30.23
C GLY A 71 2.24 2.12 30.31
N ARG A 72 2.86 1.48 31.29
CA ARG A 72 2.73 0.03 31.58
C ARG A 72 1.27 -0.31 31.93
N THR A 73 0.63 0.44 32.84
CA THR A 73 -0.78 0.24 33.19
C THR A 73 -1.69 0.38 31.97
N ARG A 74 -1.51 1.43 31.15
CA ARG A 74 -2.27 1.62 29.90
C ARG A 74 -2.05 0.51 28.89
N ALA A 75 -0.82 0.00 28.78
CA ALA A 75 -0.51 -1.08 27.84
C ALA A 75 -1.16 -2.41 28.24
N VAL A 76 -1.18 -2.76 29.54
CA VAL A 76 -1.89 -3.92 30.06
C VAL A 76 -3.38 -3.83 29.74
N ALA A 77 -4.02 -2.69 30.02
CA ALA A 77 -5.43 -2.46 29.70
C ALA A 77 -5.71 -2.55 28.19
N ALA A 78 -4.82 -2.00 27.36
CA ALA A 78 -4.93 -2.08 25.91
C ALA A 78 -4.88 -3.52 25.41
N ILE A 79 -3.94 -4.33 25.91
CA ILE A 79 -3.79 -5.72 25.47
C ILE A 79 -4.95 -6.57 25.96
N LEU A 80 -5.44 -6.37 27.17
CA LEU A 80 -6.64 -7.03 27.67
C LEU A 80 -7.84 -6.73 26.76
N ARG A 81 -8.04 -5.47 26.37
CA ARG A 81 -9.07 -5.08 25.41
C ARG A 81 -8.86 -5.77 24.06
N PHE A 82 -7.64 -5.82 23.55
CA PHE A 82 -7.32 -6.41 22.24
C PHE A 82 -7.53 -7.92 22.22
N THR A 83 -7.21 -8.62 23.29
CA THR A 83 -7.51 -10.07 23.41
C THR A 83 -9.00 -10.33 23.42
N TYR A 84 -9.79 -9.50 24.12
CA TYR A 84 -11.24 -9.59 24.11
C TYR A 84 -11.82 -9.33 22.72
N LEU A 85 -11.38 -8.27 22.04
CA LEU A 85 -11.80 -7.95 20.67
C LEU A 85 -11.44 -9.06 19.69
N ALA A 86 -10.24 -9.62 19.80
CA ALA A 86 -9.82 -10.73 18.96
C ALA A 86 -10.73 -11.95 19.12
N LYS A 87 -11.08 -12.30 20.37
CA LYS A 87 -12.01 -13.37 20.67
C LYS A 87 -13.41 -13.08 20.10
N ALA A 88 -13.93 -11.86 20.29
CA ALA A 88 -15.24 -11.44 19.80
C ALA A 88 -15.33 -11.45 18.25
N MET A 89 -14.23 -11.11 17.57
CA MET A 89 -14.13 -11.15 16.10
C MET A 89 -13.84 -12.54 15.53
N GLY A 90 -13.73 -13.56 16.38
CA GLY A 90 -13.42 -14.93 15.95
C GLY A 90 -12.03 -15.08 15.34
N ILE A 91 -11.04 -14.33 15.83
CA ILE A 91 -9.66 -14.40 15.33
C ILE A 91 -8.99 -15.62 15.96
N PRO A 92 -8.56 -16.63 15.17
CA PRO A 92 -8.04 -17.87 15.70
C PRO A 92 -6.66 -17.72 16.36
N ARG A 93 -5.90 -16.70 15.95
CA ARG A 93 -4.55 -16.44 16.46
C ARG A 93 -4.25 -14.94 16.49
N LEU A 94 -3.90 -14.44 17.67
CA LEU A 94 -3.37 -13.12 17.89
C LEU A 94 -1.86 -13.18 18.07
N ILE A 95 -1.11 -12.52 17.19
CA ILE A 95 0.36 -12.45 17.23
C ILE A 95 0.74 -11.15 17.92
N ALA A 96 1.40 -11.20 19.07
CA ALA A 96 1.84 -10.03 19.80
C ALA A 96 3.37 -9.95 19.82
N VAL A 97 3.91 -8.80 19.38
CA VAL A 97 5.35 -8.51 19.41
C VAL A 97 5.62 -7.24 20.19
N ALA A 98 6.75 -7.20 20.90
CA ALA A 98 7.25 -6.03 21.59
C ALA A 98 8.65 -5.68 21.06
N THR A 99 8.90 -4.37 20.93
CA THR A 99 10.13 -3.85 20.31
C THR A 99 11.02 -3.12 21.33
N ALA A 100 11.76 -2.11 20.90
CA ALA A 100 12.87 -1.47 21.59
C ALA A 100 12.59 -1.12 23.08
N ALA A 101 11.45 -0.50 23.41
CA ALA A 101 11.20 -0.08 24.80
C ALA A 101 11.16 -1.28 25.76
N VAL A 102 10.41 -2.32 25.42
CA VAL A 102 10.30 -3.54 26.26
C VAL A 102 11.62 -4.32 26.27
N ARG A 103 12.28 -4.40 25.11
CA ARG A 103 13.57 -5.09 24.96
C ARG A 103 14.68 -4.46 25.81
N ASP A 104 14.71 -3.13 25.89
CA ASP A 104 15.82 -2.38 26.47
C ASP A 104 15.58 -2.03 27.96
N ALA A 105 14.35 -2.20 28.47
CA ALA A 105 14.00 -1.93 29.88
C ALA A 105 14.44 -3.05 30.81
N GLN A 106 14.98 -2.68 31.99
CA GLN A 106 15.35 -3.62 33.03
C GLN A 106 14.15 -4.46 33.53
N ASP A 107 12.98 -3.85 33.61
CA ASP A 107 11.72 -4.49 33.99
C ASP A 107 10.92 -5.06 32.81
N GLY A 108 11.49 -5.09 31.60
CA GLY A 108 10.82 -5.56 30.39
C GLY A 108 10.36 -7.02 30.46
N ALA A 109 11.20 -7.91 31.02
CA ALA A 109 10.83 -9.32 31.21
C ALA A 109 9.68 -9.49 32.20
N ALA A 110 9.70 -8.75 33.31
CA ALA A 110 8.62 -8.73 34.30
C ALA A 110 7.30 -8.20 33.70
N PHE A 111 7.39 -7.18 32.84
CA PHE A 111 6.22 -6.66 32.11
C PHE A 111 5.61 -7.70 31.16
N VAL A 112 6.42 -8.44 30.41
CA VAL A 112 5.95 -9.52 29.52
C VAL A 112 5.25 -10.62 30.31
N GLN A 113 5.81 -10.99 31.46
CA GLN A 113 5.19 -11.96 32.36
C GLN A 113 3.86 -11.47 32.91
N GLU A 114 3.79 -10.22 33.37
CA GLU A 114 2.55 -9.57 33.81
C GLU A 114 1.46 -9.59 32.72
N LEU A 115 1.84 -9.27 31.46
CA LEU A 115 0.91 -9.34 30.34
C LEU A 115 0.34 -10.74 30.14
N LYS A 116 1.20 -11.76 30.20
CA LYS A 116 0.76 -13.16 30.07
C LYS A 116 -0.20 -13.57 31.19
N GLU A 117 0.10 -13.19 32.43
CA GLU A 117 -0.73 -13.49 33.60
C GLU A 117 -2.09 -12.81 33.55
N LYS A 118 -2.12 -11.51 33.25
CA LYS A 118 -3.34 -10.70 33.27
C LYS A 118 -4.22 -10.86 32.03
N THR A 119 -3.63 -11.14 30.87
CA THR A 119 -4.36 -11.16 29.59
C THR A 119 -4.38 -12.52 28.90
N GLY A 120 -3.59 -13.49 29.35
CA GLY A 120 -3.39 -14.77 28.66
C GLY A 120 -2.60 -14.68 27.37
N GLN A 121 -2.23 -13.46 26.92
CA GLN A 121 -1.54 -13.24 25.64
C GLN A 121 -0.03 -13.39 25.81
N ALA A 122 0.56 -14.32 25.07
CA ALA A 122 2.01 -14.41 24.94
C ALA A 122 2.54 -13.28 24.04
N VAL A 123 3.59 -12.61 24.49
CA VAL A 123 4.25 -11.52 23.76
C VAL A 123 5.68 -11.93 23.42
N LEU A 124 6.05 -11.83 22.15
CA LEU A 124 7.41 -12.07 21.68
C LEU A 124 8.21 -10.76 21.68
N VAL A 125 9.24 -10.68 22.52
CA VAL A 125 10.19 -9.54 22.46
C VAL A 125 11.19 -9.81 21.36
N ILE A 126 11.18 -8.97 20.31
CA ILE A 126 12.02 -9.17 19.13
C ILE A 126 13.31 -8.35 19.23
N LYS A 127 14.40 -8.92 18.71
CA LYS A 127 15.69 -8.21 18.55
C LYS A 127 15.59 -7.17 17.43
N GLY A 128 16.44 -6.14 17.45
CA GLY A 128 16.42 -5.09 16.42
C GLY A 128 16.65 -5.62 15.00
N GLU A 129 17.54 -6.63 14.83
CA GLU A 129 17.72 -7.27 13.51
C GLU A 129 16.48 -8.04 13.03
N GLU A 130 15.70 -8.57 13.97
CA GLU A 130 14.43 -9.23 13.66
C GLU A 130 13.34 -8.20 13.30
N GLU A 131 13.32 -7.08 14.01
CA GLU A 131 12.50 -5.91 13.68
C GLU A 131 12.80 -5.41 12.26
N ALA A 132 14.10 -5.26 11.91
CA ALA A 132 14.54 -4.93 10.56
C ALA A 132 14.07 -5.94 9.50
N ARG A 133 14.14 -7.24 9.81
CA ARG A 133 13.70 -8.31 8.91
C ARG A 133 12.20 -8.26 8.65
N LEU A 134 11.42 -8.08 9.69
CA LEU A 134 9.96 -8.00 9.58
C LEU A 134 9.51 -6.75 8.82
N SER A 135 10.12 -5.59 9.09
CA SER A 135 9.83 -4.36 8.33
C SER A 135 10.19 -4.52 6.85
N ALA A 136 11.30 -5.19 6.55
CA ALA A 136 11.70 -5.52 5.19
C ALA A 136 10.69 -6.44 4.49
N GLN A 137 10.18 -7.44 5.17
CA GLN A 137 9.12 -8.31 4.64
C GLN A 137 7.81 -7.55 4.41
N GLY A 138 7.50 -6.57 5.25
CA GLY A 138 6.38 -5.65 5.01
C GLY A 138 6.54 -4.88 3.70
N VAL A 139 7.74 -4.38 3.39
CA VAL A 139 8.01 -3.74 2.09
C VAL A 139 7.85 -4.73 0.95
N LEU A 140 8.38 -5.96 1.06
CA LEU A 140 8.23 -7.01 0.04
C LEU A 140 6.77 -7.43 -0.18
N LEU A 141 5.90 -7.28 0.82
CA LEU A 141 4.47 -7.46 0.63
C LEU A 141 3.89 -6.45 -0.37
N GLY A 142 4.30 -5.19 -0.29
CA GLY A 142 3.86 -4.12 -1.19
C GLY A 142 4.55 -4.15 -2.56
N TRP A 143 5.84 -4.52 -2.59
CA TRP A 143 6.67 -4.52 -3.79
C TRP A 143 7.46 -5.82 -3.93
N PRO A 144 6.95 -6.82 -4.64
CA PRO A 144 7.61 -8.12 -4.79
C PRO A 144 9.02 -8.05 -5.40
N GLY A 145 9.22 -7.13 -6.33
CA GLY A 145 10.50 -6.88 -6.99
C GLY A 145 11.34 -5.78 -6.34
N ALA A 146 11.03 -5.38 -5.08
CA ALA A 146 11.79 -4.33 -4.42
C ALA A 146 13.25 -4.73 -4.21
N TYR A 147 14.14 -3.77 -4.44
CA TYR A 147 15.57 -3.89 -4.16
C TYR A 147 16.11 -2.59 -3.56
N GLY A 148 17.10 -2.68 -2.71
CA GLY A 148 17.72 -1.55 -2.05
C GLY A 148 17.74 -1.67 -0.55
N LEU A 149 17.71 -0.54 0.14
CA LEU A 149 17.81 -0.43 1.59
C LEU A 149 16.47 -0.04 2.19
N ILE A 150 16.09 -0.68 3.28
CA ILE A 150 14.94 -0.31 4.09
C ILE A 150 15.42 0.37 5.35
N CYS A 151 14.77 1.48 5.72
CA CYS A 151 14.97 2.17 6.98
C CYS A 151 13.65 2.26 7.74
N ASP A 152 13.50 1.49 8.80
CA ASP A 152 12.40 1.63 9.76
C ASP A 152 12.84 2.51 10.92
N LEU A 153 12.18 3.66 11.10
CA LEU A 153 12.44 4.57 12.19
C LEU A 153 11.37 4.44 13.26
N GLY A 154 11.74 3.74 14.32
CA GLY A 154 10.97 3.64 15.54
C GLY A 154 11.03 4.90 16.41
N GLY A 155 10.57 4.80 17.66
CA GLY A 155 10.71 5.88 18.63
C GLY A 155 12.13 6.01 19.18
N SER A 156 12.73 4.90 19.58
CA SER A 156 14.02 4.83 20.25
C SER A 156 15.14 4.25 19.38
N SER A 157 14.81 3.50 18.34
CA SER A 157 15.75 2.82 17.46
C SER A 157 15.46 3.11 15.99
N MET A 158 16.43 2.75 15.16
CA MET A 158 16.35 2.73 13.70
C MET A 158 16.91 1.40 13.22
N GLU A 159 16.16 0.74 12.38
CA GLU A 159 16.50 -0.54 11.78
C GLU A 159 16.81 -0.38 10.29
N LEU A 160 17.92 -0.98 9.82
CA LEU A 160 18.23 -1.08 8.41
C LEU A 160 18.21 -2.54 7.96
N ALA A 161 17.68 -2.79 6.77
CA ALA A 161 17.72 -4.07 6.11
C ALA A 161 17.91 -3.91 4.60
N GLU A 162 18.72 -4.78 4.02
CA GLU A 162 18.87 -4.93 2.57
C GLU A 162 17.79 -5.83 2.02
N ILE A 163 17.21 -5.47 0.87
CA ILE A 163 16.28 -6.31 0.11
C ILE A 163 16.71 -6.44 -1.34
N GLY A 164 16.46 -7.62 -1.90
CA GLY A 164 16.68 -7.94 -3.30
C GLY A 164 16.17 -9.34 -3.61
N ASP A 165 15.72 -9.58 -4.82
CA ASP A 165 15.21 -10.87 -5.29
C ASP A 165 14.13 -11.51 -4.39
N GLY A 166 13.27 -10.67 -3.80
CA GLY A 166 12.23 -11.12 -2.88
C GLY A 166 12.75 -11.65 -1.53
N LYS A 167 14.01 -11.35 -1.17
CA LYS A 167 14.69 -11.81 0.05
C LYS A 167 15.18 -10.62 0.88
N VAL A 168 15.36 -10.88 2.17
CA VAL A 168 15.98 -9.95 3.11
C VAL A 168 17.43 -10.37 3.32
N GLY A 169 18.36 -9.45 3.06
CA GLY A 169 19.80 -9.64 3.20
C GLY A 169 20.35 -9.20 4.56
N LYS A 170 21.43 -8.40 4.54
CA LYS A 170 22.08 -7.85 5.73
C LYS A 170 21.11 -7.00 6.55
N ARG A 171 21.28 -6.99 7.86
CA ARG A 171 20.40 -6.28 8.81
C ARG A 171 21.22 -5.73 9.97
N ILE A 172 20.76 -4.60 10.51
CA ILE A 172 21.36 -3.96 11.67
C ILE A 172 20.37 -3.02 12.34
N SER A 173 20.48 -2.83 13.64
CA SER A 173 19.72 -1.83 14.41
C SER A 173 20.68 -0.85 15.09
N ALA A 174 20.26 0.41 15.20
CA ALA A 174 20.98 1.46 15.91
C ALA A 174 20.02 2.24 16.83
N ARG A 175 20.51 2.66 18.01
CA ARG A 175 19.73 3.40 19.01
C ARG A 175 19.72 4.90 18.73
N ILE A 176 19.17 5.30 17.55
CA ILE A 176 19.09 6.69 17.10
C ILE A 176 17.66 7.11 16.70
N GLY A 177 16.65 6.53 17.34
CA GLY A 177 15.28 6.97 17.17
C GLY A 177 15.04 8.39 17.71
N PRO A 178 14.04 9.14 17.14
CA PRO A 178 13.79 10.54 17.49
C PRO A 178 13.51 10.81 18.97
N LEU A 179 12.90 9.86 19.70
CA LEU A 179 12.69 10.00 21.15
C LEU A 179 14.04 10.00 21.88
N LYS A 180 14.94 9.08 21.50
CA LYS A 180 16.28 8.98 22.08
C LYS A 180 17.10 10.24 21.80
N LEU A 181 17.03 10.77 20.59
CA LEU A 181 17.74 12.00 20.21
C LEU A 181 17.20 13.22 20.94
N ARG A 182 15.90 13.29 21.19
CA ARG A 182 15.27 14.35 21.97
C ARG A 182 15.73 14.37 23.43
N GLU A 183 15.96 13.20 24.03
CA GLU A 183 16.46 13.08 25.41
C GLU A 183 17.87 13.66 25.60
N LEU A 184 18.67 13.73 24.52
CA LEU A 184 19.95 14.41 24.50
C LEU A 184 19.82 15.94 24.46
N GLN A 185 18.89 16.50 25.24
CA GLN A 185 18.60 17.92 25.26
C GLN A 185 19.83 18.74 25.66
N GLY A 186 20.05 19.86 24.97
CA GLY A 186 21.09 20.84 25.26
C GLY A 186 22.36 20.76 24.41
N SER A 187 22.64 19.69 23.68
CA SER A 187 23.83 19.60 22.83
C SER A 187 23.52 19.07 21.44
N ALA A 188 23.38 19.99 20.47
CA ALA A 188 23.33 19.62 19.06
C ALA A 188 24.58 18.80 18.66
N ALA A 189 25.74 19.14 19.22
CA ALA A 189 26.99 18.44 18.98
C ALA A 189 26.94 16.97 19.45
N ALA A 190 26.37 16.70 20.64
CA ALA A 190 26.23 15.32 21.14
C ALA A 190 25.31 14.48 20.26
N ARG A 191 24.20 15.06 19.76
CA ARG A 191 23.29 14.38 18.82
C ARG A 191 23.99 14.07 17.50
N GLN A 192 24.67 15.07 16.92
CA GLN A 192 25.43 14.89 15.68
C GLN A 192 26.52 13.82 15.82
N GLN A 193 27.25 13.80 16.94
CA GLN A 193 28.26 12.80 17.23
C GLN A 193 27.66 11.40 17.36
N LEU A 194 26.50 11.24 18.03
CA LEU A 194 25.80 9.97 18.14
C LEU A 194 25.32 9.47 16.77
N ILE A 195 24.73 10.36 15.97
CA ILE A 195 24.27 10.05 14.60
C ILE A 195 25.47 9.63 13.74
N ALA A 196 26.55 10.41 13.72
CA ALA A 196 27.74 10.12 12.92
C ALA A 196 28.40 8.77 13.29
N ARG A 197 28.56 8.48 14.58
CA ARG A 197 29.07 7.18 15.06
C ARG A 197 28.16 6.02 14.67
N SER A 198 26.85 6.23 14.72
CA SER A 198 25.88 5.22 14.33
C SER A 198 25.91 4.98 12.82
N MET A 199 25.96 6.03 12.00
CA MET A 199 26.07 5.92 10.54
C MET A 199 27.35 5.20 10.11
N ALA A 200 28.49 5.48 10.75
CA ALA A 200 29.74 4.76 10.49
C ALA A 200 29.60 3.25 10.73
N LYS A 201 28.92 2.82 11.80
CA LYS A 201 28.66 1.40 12.06
C LYS A 201 27.68 0.80 11.04
N LEU A 202 26.65 1.56 10.66
CA LEU A 202 25.64 1.13 9.71
C LEU A 202 26.24 0.93 8.31
N THR A 203 27.04 1.88 7.83
CA THR A 203 27.71 1.80 6.53
C THR A 203 28.77 0.69 6.49
N ALA A 204 29.53 0.49 7.57
CA ALA A 204 30.47 -0.62 7.67
C ALA A 204 29.78 -2.00 7.55
N LYS A 205 28.58 -2.15 8.09
CA LYS A 205 27.82 -3.40 8.02
C LYS A 205 27.09 -3.58 6.68
N MET A 206 26.42 -2.53 6.21
CA MET A 206 25.55 -2.59 5.03
C MET A 206 26.32 -2.44 3.72
N GLY A 207 27.44 -1.72 3.73
CA GLY A 207 28.13 -1.27 2.53
C GLY A 207 27.41 -0.08 1.87
N PRO A 208 27.98 0.49 0.80
CA PRO A 208 27.34 1.57 0.05
C PRO A 208 26.09 1.05 -0.69
N GLN A 209 24.97 1.74 -0.53
CA GLN A 209 23.68 1.40 -1.16
C GLN A 209 23.21 2.59 -1.99
N HIS A 210 23.44 2.56 -3.30
CA HIS A 210 23.14 3.66 -4.22
C HIS A 210 21.77 3.52 -4.93
N ASN A 211 21.01 2.49 -4.60
CA ASN A 211 19.73 2.22 -5.23
C ASN A 211 18.60 2.96 -4.50
N ARG A 212 17.56 2.28 -4.15
CA ARG A 212 16.40 2.85 -3.50
C ARG A 212 16.51 2.75 -1.99
N LEU A 213 16.06 3.80 -1.29
CA LEU A 213 15.82 3.81 0.14
C LEU A 213 14.31 3.75 0.41
N PHE A 214 13.85 2.70 1.06
CA PHE A 214 12.46 2.59 1.51
C PHE A 214 12.34 3.08 2.95
N LEU A 215 11.54 4.11 3.16
CA LEU A 215 11.29 4.69 4.48
C LEU A 215 10.02 4.09 5.09
N VAL A 216 10.17 3.44 6.24
CA VAL A 216 9.12 2.84 7.06
C VAL A 216 9.04 3.57 8.40
N GLY A 217 7.86 3.85 8.90
CA GLY A 217 7.68 4.48 10.20
C GLY A 217 6.85 5.75 10.18
N GLY A 218 6.45 6.15 11.36
CA GLY A 218 5.50 7.26 11.50
C GLY A 218 6.10 8.63 11.27
N SER A 219 7.38 8.83 11.55
CA SER A 219 8.08 10.10 11.32
C SER A 219 8.27 10.35 9.83
N TRP A 220 8.66 9.35 9.08
CA TRP A 220 8.78 9.44 7.62
C TRP A 220 7.45 9.73 6.93
N ARG A 221 6.37 9.11 7.40
CA ARG A 221 5.02 9.41 6.89
C ARG A 221 4.59 10.84 7.16
N ALA A 222 4.96 11.40 8.31
CA ALA A 222 4.67 12.80 8.61
C ALA A 222 5.50 13.74 7.72
N LEU A 223 6.79 13.44 7.51
CA LEU A 223 7.65 14.20 6.60
C LEU A 223 7.13 14.17 5.15
N ALA A 224 6.68 13.01 4.67
CA ALA A 224 6.07 12.90 3.36
C ALA A 224 4.81 13.76 3.20
N ARG A 225 3.95 13.85 4.22
CA ARG A 225 2.77 14.74 4.18
C ARG A 225 3.16 16.20 4.09
N ILE A 226 4.23 16.61 4.78
CA ILE A 226 4.75 17.98 4.71
C ILE A 226 5.32 18.24 3.31
N ASP A 227 6.03 17.29 2.72
CA ASP A 227 6.53 17.43 1.34
C ASP A 227 5.39 17.49 0.32
N MET A 228 4.35 16.68 0.48
CA MET A 228 3.14 16.74 -0.34
C MET A 228 2.47 18.12 -0.25
N GLU A 229 2.32 18.68 0.96
CA GLU A 229 1.78 20.03 1.16
C GLU A 229 2.67 21.09 0.50
N ARG A 230 3.98 21.07 0.75
CA ARG A 230 4.95 21.99 0.16
C ARG A 230 4.90 22.01 -1.37
N ARG A 231 4.71 20.84 -1.99
CA ARG A 231 4.69 20.67 -3.46
C ARG A 231 3.30 20.80 -4.05
N ALA A 232 2.26 21.07 -3.25
CA ALA A 232 0.86 20.93 -3.69
C ALA A 232 0.62 19.64 -4.45
N TYR A 233 1.17 18.53 -3.93
CA TYR A 233 1.13 17.23 -4.62
C TYR A 233 -0.31 16.68 -4.65
N PRO A 234 -0.83 16.29 -5.82
CA PRO A 234 -2.27 16.10 -5.98
C PRO A 234 -2.81 14.82 -5.35
N LEU A 235 -1.99 13.78 -5.15
CA LEU A 235 -2.42 12.47 -4.61
C LEU A 235 -1.85 12.22 -3.22
N HIS A 236 -2.64 12.41 -2.17
CA HIS A 236 -2.23 12.24 -0.77
C HIS A 236 -2.25 10.77 -0.31
N VAL A 237 -1.54 9.89 -1.03
CA VAL A 237 -1.31 8.48 -0.67
C VAL A 237 0.14 8.32 -0.26
N ILE A 238 0.39 7.78 0.95
CA ILE A 238 1.75 7.66 1.48
C ILE A 238 2.54 6.54 0.78
N HIS A 239 1.87 5.40 0.53
CA HIS A 239 2.53 4.24 -0.08
C HIS A 239 2.96 4.55 -1.50
N GLU A 240 4.25 4.36 -1.81
CA GLU A 240 4.87 4.69 -3.10
C GLU A 240 5.02 6.20 -3.37
N TYR A 241 4.83 7.07 -2.36
CA TYR A 241 5.25 8.45 -2.50
C TYR A 241 6.76 8.54 -2.62
N ARG A 242 7.24 9.34 -3.57
CA ARG A 242 8.65 9.42 -3.92
C ARG A 242 9.24 10.78 -3.66
N MET A 243 10.45 10.76 -3.12
CA MET A 243 11.30 11.92 -2.89
C MET A 243 12.69 11.63 -3.47
N ASP A 244 13.42 12.66 -3.81
CA ASP A 244 14.85 12.64 -4.06
C ASP A 244 15.59 13.42 -2.96
N LYS A 245 16.90 13.47 -3.04
CA LYS A 245 17.74 14.22 -2.08
C LYS A 245 17.35 15.69 -2.00
N ASP A 246 17.06 16.32 -3.13
CA ASP A 246 16.67 17.74 -3.20
C ASP A 246 15.30 17.99 -2.52
N ALA A 247 14.33 17.09 -2.74
CA ALA A 247 13.04 17.16 -2.06
C ALA A 247 13.19 17.03 -0.53
N VAL A 248 14.06 16.14 -0.04
CA VAL A 248 14.34 16.01 1.40
C VAL A 248 14.88 17.31 1.98
N GLN A 249 15.89 17.92 1.34
CA GLN A 249 16.51 19.16 1.79
C GLN A 249 15.51 20.34 1.77
N LYS A 250 14.74 20.49 0.70
CA LYS A 250 13.69 21.53 0.58
C LYS A 250 12.60 21.35 1.63
N THR A 251 12.22 20.10 1.94
CA THR A 251 11.21 19.83 2.98
C THR A 251 11.73 20.12 4.38
N ALA A 252 12.99 19.79 4.64
CA ALA A 252 13.65 20.17 5.89
C ALA A 252 13.72 21.69 6.08
N ALA A 253 14.06 22.44 5.01
CA ALA A 253 14.07 23.90 5.03
C ALA A 253 12.65 24.48 5.23
N PHE A 254 11.67 23.96 4.51
CA PHE A 254 10.27 24.35 4.64
C PHE A 254 9.73 24.15 6.06
N LEU A 255 10.02 23.00 6.68
CA LEU A 255 9.64 22.75 8.06
C LEU A 255 10.24 23.74 9.04
N ARG A 256 11.54 24.10 8.87
CA ARG A 256 12.21 25.08 9.76
C ARG A 256 11.67 26.50 9.64
N GLN A 257 11.16 26.87 8.47
CA GLN A 257 10.64 28.21 8.16
C GLN A 257 9.15 28.37 8.44
N SER A 258 8.41 27.28 8.57
CA SER A 258 6.97 27.28 8.73
C SER A 258 6.58 27.27 10.21
N ASP A 259 5.40 27.84 10.51
CA ASP A 259 4.79 27.67 11.82
C ASP A 259 4.41 26.22 12.06
N PRO A 260 4.94 25.56 13.12
CA PRO A 260 4.71 24.15 13.38
C PRO A 260 3.24 23.79 13.61
N GLU A 261 2.45 24.67 14.22
CA GLU A 261 1.04 24.40 14.52
C GLU A 261 0.19 24.46 13.24
N THR A 262 0.45 25.41 12.36
CA THR A 262 -0.19 25.51 11.05
C THR A 262 0.09 24.26 10.20
N LEU A 263 1.36 23.81 10.13
CA LEU A 263 1.72 22.58 9.42
C LEU A 263 1.08 21.35 10.05
N ARG A 264 1.04 21.28 11.37
CA ARG A 264 0.43 20.18 12.09
C ARG A 264 -1.03 19.97 11.68
N ILE A 265 -1.79 21.08 11.67
CA ILE A 265 -3.21 21.08 11.31
C ILE A 265 -3.38 20.71 9.82
N LYS A 266 -2.71 21.41 8.92
CA LYS A 266 -2.80 21.18 7.46
C LYS A 266 -2.46 19.75 7.05
N CYS A 267 -1.38 19.20 7.62
CA CYS A 267 -0.90 17.86 7.28
C CYS A 267 -1.53 16.74 8.11
N GLY A 268 -2.43 17.05 9.06
CA GLY A 268 -3.06 16.06 9.93
C GLY A 268 -2.04 15.28 10.77
N ILE A 269 -1.03 15.97 11.34
CA ILE A 269 0.05 15.40 12.13
C ILE A 269 -0.26 15.65 13.62
N SER A 270 -0.08 14.63 14.49
CA SER A 270 -0.25 14.83 15.93
C SER A 270 0.87 15.70 16.51
N GLY A 271 0.57 16.49 17.56
CA GLY A 271 1.57 17.35 18.23
C GLY A 271 2.81 16.57 18.70
N ALA A 272 2.61 15.40 19.32
CA ALA A 272 3.71 14.53 19.73
C ALA A 272 4.60 14.07 18.56
N ARG A 273 4.02 13.88 17.37
CA ARG A 273 4.78 13.53 16.17
C ARG A 273 5.51 14.73 15.59
N MET A 274 4.85 15.89 15.56
CA MET A 274 5.44 17.14 15.08
C MET A 274 6.70 17.50 15.87
N ALA A 275 6.67 17.36 17.19
CA ALA A 275 7.82 17.60 18.08
C ALA A 275 9.03 16.69 17.83
N LEU A 276 8.86 15.56 17.14
CA LEU A 276 9.93 14.60 16.83
C LEU A 276 10.53 14.78 15.42
N LEU A 277 9.88 15.55 14.56
CA LEU A 277 10.31 15.70 13.16
C LEU A 277 11.71 16.34 13.01
N PRO A 278 12.10 17.35 13.79
CA PRO A 278 13.45 17.90 13.67
C PRO A 278 14.55 16.85 13.85
N TYR A 279 14.38 15.95 14.81
CA TYR A 279 15.33 14.85 15.08
C TYR A 279 15.28 13.77 13.99
N ALA A 280 14.09 13.50 13.45
CA ALA A 280 13.97 12.55 12.34
C ALA A 280 14.66 13.07 11.07
N ILE A 281 14.61 14.37 10.81
CA ILE A 281 15.29 15.01 9.67
C ILE A 281 16.82 14.91 9.83
N GLU A 282 17.36 15.15 11.03
CA GLU A 282 18.80 14.98 11.28
C GLU A 282 19.27 13.56 10.91
N VAL A 283 18.45 12.54 11.22
CA VAL A 283 18.74 11.15 10.87
C VAL A 283 18.61 10.91 9.36
N LEU A 284 17.58 11.49 8.71
CA LEU A 284 17.38 11.30 7.27
C LEU A 284 18.48 11.95 6.44
N ASP A 285 18.90 13.16 6.81
CA ASP A 285 20.01 13.85 6.15
C ASP A 285 21.29 13.00 6.21
N ALA A 286 21.62 12.45 7.39
CA ALA A 286 22.77 11.58 7.58
C ALA A 286 22.65 10.25 6.80
N LEU A 287 21.44 9.67 6.70
CA LEU A 287 21.19 8.47 5.89
C LEU A 287 21.41 8.74 4.40
N VAL A 288 20.83 9.84 3.90
CA VAL A 288 20.93 10.23 2.48
C VAL A 288 22.38 10.55 2.11
N GLU A 289 23.13 11.19 2.99
CA GLU A 289 24.55 11.44 2.81
C GLU A 289 25.39 10.15 2.81
N SER A 290 25.11 9.24 3.76
CA SER A 290 25.90 8.02 3.97
C SER A 290 25.67 6.95 2.91
N PHE A 291 24.45 6.82 2.38
CA PHE A 291 24.06 5.75 1.45
C PHE A 291 23.77 6.23 0.03
N ALA A 292 23.70 7.55 -0.20
CA ALA A 292 23.49 8.18 -1.51
C ALA A 292 22.43 7.50 -2.39
N PRO A 293 21.19 7.29 -1.89
CA PRO A 293 20.16 6.59 -2.67
C PRO A 293 19.77 7.39 -3.92
N ILE A 294 19.50 6.68 -5.03
CA ILE A 294 19.03 7.31 -6.27
C ILE A 294 17.62 7.86 -6.08
N ASP A 295 16.75 7.11 -5.40
CA ASP A 295 15.41 7.54 -5.03
C ASP A 295 15.01 7.07 -3.62
N ILE A 296 14.02 7.75 -3.04
CA ILE A 296 13.49 7.48 -1.72
C ILE A 296 11.99 7.22 -1.85
N ALA A 297 11.54 6.05 -1.40
CA ALA A 297 10.14 5.65 -1.48
C ALA A 297 9.54 5.46 -0.08
N LEU A 298 8.33 5.95 0.14
CA LEU A 298 7.62 5.78 1.41
C LEU A 298 6.83 4.47 1.43
N SER A 299 6.97 3.69 2.49
CA SER A 299 6.15 2.50 2.70
C SER A 299 5.11 2.71 3.80
N SER A 300 3.87 2.37 3.48
CA SER A 300 2.82 2.22 4.50
C SER A 300 2.92 0.90 5.25
N TYR A 301 3.64 -0.07 4.70
CA TYR A 301 3.83 -1.40 5.26
C TYR A 301 5.13 -1.47 6.05
N GLY A 302 5.10 -2.21 7.15
CA GLY A 302 6.22 -2.39 8.08
C GLY A 302 6.09 -3.70 8.84
N ILE A 303 6.49 -3.73 10.12
CA ILE A 303 6.54 -4.95 10.97
C ILE A 303 5.25 -5.76 10.92
N ARG A 304 4.08 -5.13 11.02
CA ARG A 304 2.77 -5.82 11.09
C ARG A 304 2.45 -6.56 9.80
N GLU A 305 2.72 -5.92 8.68
CA GLU A 305 2.59 -6.51 7.35
C GLU A 305 3.67 -7.58 7.11
N GLY A 306 4.86 -7.41 7.72
CA GLY A 306 5.92 -8.43 7.73
C GLY A 306 5.53 -9.68 8.48
N LEU A 307 4.92 -9.54 9.65
CA LEU A 307 4.37 -10.67 10.41
C LEU A 307 3.28 -11.41 9.65
N LEU A 308 2.45 -10.67 8.91
CA LEU A 308 1.46 -11.26 8.02
C LEU A 308 2.12 -11.99 6.84
N TYR A 309 3.15 -11.39 6.23
CA TYR A 309 3.90 -12.00 5.13
C TYR A 309 4.51 -13.34 5.52
N GLU A 310 4.93 -13.52 6.78
CA GLU A 310 5.43 -14.81 7.30
C GLU A 310 4.38 -15.91 7.32
N GLN A 311 3.10 -15.57 7.45
CA GLN A 311 2.00 -16.55 7.43
C GLN A 311 1.69 -17.04 6.01
N MET A 312 2.23 -16.40 4.97
CA MET A 312 1.99 -16.75 3.58
C MET A 312 2.87 -17.90 3.11
N SER A 313 2.31 -18.79 2.31
CA SER A 313 3.09 -19.82 1.62
C SER A 313 4.07 -19.18 0.62
N LYS A 314 5.18 -19.87 0.32
CA LYS A 314 6.15 -19.41 -0.70
C LYS A 314 5.50 -19.19 -2.07
N LYS A 315 4.49 -19.98 -2.44
CA LYS A 315 3.71 -19.84 -3.68
C LYS A 315 2.94 -18.52 -3.69
N LEU A 316 2.28 -18.20 -2.56
CA LEU A 316 1.49 -16.98 -2.43
C LEU A 316 2.37 -15.73 -2.46
N ARG A 317 3.55 -15.74 -1.84
CA ARG A 317 4.50 -14.61 -1.84
C ARG A 317 4.98 -14.22 -3.25
N LYS A 318 4.99 -15.17 -4.20
CA LYS A 318 5.41 -14.93 -5.60
C LYS A 318 4.31 -14.33 -6.47
N LYS A 319 3.06 -14.34 -6.03
CA LYS A 319 1.95 -13.77 -6.79
C LYS A 319 2.02 -12.25 -6.79
N ASP A 320 1.52 -11.64 -7.85
CA ASP A 320 1.41 -10.19 -7.98
C ASP A 320 0.35 -9.63 -7.02
N PRO A 321 0.69 -8.68 -6.11
CA PRO A 321 -0.26 -8.15 -5.13
C PRO A 321 -1.41 -7.38 -5.77
N LEU A 322 -1.17 -6.64 -6.86
CA LEU A 322 -2.21 -5.89 -7.56
C LEU A 322 -3.24 -6.84 -8.19
N ILE A 323 -2.75 -7.82 -8.95
CA ILE A 323 -3.62 -8.76 -9.67
C ILE A 323 -4.43 -9.61 -8.68
N GLU A 324 -3.81 -10.07 -7.59
CA GLU A 324 -4.53 -10.82 -6.54
C GLU A 324 -5.60 -9.96 -5.85
N ALA A 325 -5.30 -8.69 -5.54
CA ALA A 325 -6.27 -7.76 -4.94
C ALA A 325 -7.45 -7.49 -5.88
N CYS A 326 -7.17 -7.19 -7.14
CA CYS A 326 -8.20 -6.88 -8.13
C CYS A 326 -9.08 -8.10 -8.44
N ALA A 327 -8.49 -9.29 -8.57
CA ALA A 327 -9.22 -10.53 -8.76
C ALA A 327 -10.10 -10.88 -7.54
N PHE A 328 -9.59 -10.64 -6.32
CA PHE A 328 -10.36 -10.83 -5.09
C PHE A 328 -11.54 -9.85 -5.01
N ALA A 329 -11.32 -8.56 -5.31
CA ALA A 329 -12.37 -7.55 -5.35
C ALA A 329 -13.45 -7.89 -6.37
N GLU A 330 -13.07 -8.35 -7.58
CA GLU A 330 -14.00 -8.82 -8.58
C GLU A 330 -14.86 -9.98 -8.07
N MET A 331 -14.20 -11.00 -7.51
CA MET A 331 -14.90 -12.20 -7.02
C MET A 331 -15.89 -11.91 -5.92
N LYS A 332 -15.60 -10.90 -5.08
CA LYS A 332 -16.44 -10.52 -3.93
C LYS A 332 -17.56 -9.57 -4.33
N ASP A 333 -17.27 -8.57 -5.15
CA ASP A 333 -18.14 -7.41 -5.31
C ASP A 333 -18.74 -7.23 -6.71
N ALA A 334 -18.19 -7.84 -7.77
CA ALA A 334 -18.72 -7.71 -9.11
C ALA A 334 -20.03 -8.51 -9.31
N ARG A 335 -20.92 -8.00 -10.19
CA ARG A 335 -22.16 -8.72 -10.58
C ARG A 335 -21.87 -10.05 -11.29
N ALA A 336 -20.77 -10.08 -12.02
CA ALA A 336 -20.35 -11.24 -12.81
C ALA A 336 -18.90 -11.63 -12.47
N PRO A 337 -18.66 -12.28 -11.34
CA PRO A 337 -17.32 -12.72 -10.94
C PRO A 337 -16.66 -13.62 -11.98
N GLY A 338 -15.42 -13.29 -12.36
CA GLY A 338 -14.62 -13.98 -13.37
C GLY A 338 -14.74 -13.44 -14.79
N PHE A 339 -15.58 -12.41 -15.01
CA PHE A 339 -15.70 -11.77 -16.33
C PHE A 339 -14.49 -10.86 -16.65
N GLY A 340 -13.80 -10.31 -15.66
CA GLY A 340 -12.67 -9.40 -15.89
C GLY A 340 -11.54 -10.04 -16.71
N LEU A 341 -11.31 -11.34 -16.57
CA LEU A 341 -10.32 -12.03 -17.42
C LEU A 341 -10.76 -12.13 -18.88
N GLN A 342 -12.05 -12.31 -19.14
CA GLN A 342 -12.60 -12.33 -20.50
C GLN A 342 -12.54 -10.92 -21.11
N LEU A 343 -12.92 -9.91 -20.30
CA LEU A 343 -12.81 -8.50 -20.69
C LEU A 343 -11.36 -8.12 -21.02
N PHE A 344 -10.39 -8.59 -20.23
CA PHE A 344 -8.98 -8.39 -20.53
C PHE A 344 -8.60 -8.98 -21.89
N LYS A 345 -9.01 -10.22 -22.20
CA LYS A 345 -8.76 -10.85 -23.51
C LYS A 345 -9.42 -10.08 -24.65
N PHE A 346 -10.60 -9.52 -24.42
CA PHE A 346 -11.33 -8.73 -25.40
C PHE A 346 -10.65 -7.40 -25.73
N VAL A 347 -10.10 -6.70 -24.72
CA VAL A 347 -9.49 -5.37 -24.93
C VAL A 347 -8.00 -5.43 -25.31
N LEU A 348 -7.29 -6.50 -24.95
CA LEU A 348 -5.85 -6.62 -25.13
C LEU A 348 -5.37 -6.42 -26.58
N PRO A 349 -6.07 -6.88 -27.64
CA PRO A 349 -5.67 -6.65 -29.03
C PRO A 349 -5.55 -5.19 -29.44
N LEU A 350 -6.16 -4.25 -28.68
CA LEU A 350 -6.04 -2.80 -28.91
C LEU A 350 -4.67 -2.22 -28.51
N PHE A 351 -3.88 -2.99 -27.76
CA PHE A 351 -2.60 -2.58 -27.18
C PHE A 351 -1.45 -3.51 -27.58
N PRO A 352 -1.16 -3.63 -28.90
CA PRO A 352 -0.20 -4.61 -29.40
C PRO A 352 1.24 -4.35 -28.95
N THR A 353 1.57 -3.10 -28.61
CA THR A 353 2.90 -2.66 -28.15
C THR A 353 3.02 -2.57 -26.64
N ALA A 354 1.95 -2.88 -25.90
CA ALA A 354 1.97 -2.81 -24.43
C ALA A 354 3.01 -3.75 -23.83
N ASP A 355 3.84 -3.22 -22.95
CA ASP A 355 4.77 -4.02 -22.17
C ASP A 355 4.06 -4.81 -21.04
N GLU A 356 4.80 -5.60 -20.27
CA GLU A 356 4.22 -6.45 -19.23
C GLU A 356 3.62 -5.62 -18.06
N GLU A 357 4.19 -4.44 -17.74
CA GLU A 357 3.62 -3.55 -16.71
C GLU A 357 2.32 -2.91 -17.20
N GLU A 358 2.26 -2.46 -18.44
CA GLU A 358 1.05 -1.93 -19.05
C GLU A 358 -0.05 -3.01 -19.15
N LYS A 359 0.29 -4.22 -19.61
CA LYS A 359 -0.64 -5.37 -19.61
C LYS A 359 -1.16 -5.69 -18.21
N ARG A 360 -0.31 -5.59 -17.20
CA ARG A 360 -0.67 -5.76 -15.81
C ARG A 360 -1.71 -4.72 -15.35
N LEU A 361 -1.53 -3.43 -15.71
CA LEU A 361 -2.48 -2.37 -15.39
C LEU A 361 -3.81 -2.52 -16.15
N ILE A 362 -3.77 -2.88 -17.44
CA ILE A 362 -4.95 -3.18 -18.24
C ILE A 362 -5.75 -4.32 -17.59
N LYS A 363 -5.08 -5.38 -17.17
CA LYS A 363 -5.70 -6.53 -16.51
C LYS A 363 -6.34 -6.15 -15.17
N ALA A 364 -5.65 -5.32 -14.37
CA ALA A 364 -6.16 -4.80 -13.10
C ALA A 364 -7.44 -3.96 -13.32
N ALA A 365 -7.44 -3.04 -14.30
CA ALA A 365 -8.62 -2.26 -14.65
C ALA A 365 -9.79 -3.15 -15.08
N CYS A 366 -9.52 -4.20 -15.87
CA CYS A 366 -10.55 -5.15 -16.30
C CYS A 366 -11.16 -5.94 -15.13
N TYR A 367 -10.38 -6.33 -14.12
CA TYR A 367 -10.94 -6.95 -12.92
C TYR A 367 -11.80 -5.97 -12.11
N LEU A 368 -11.40 -4.70 -12.02
CA LEU A 368 -12.11 -3.69 -11.23
C LEU A 368 -13.31 -3.05 -11.95
N HIS A 369 -13.55 -3.38 -13.22
CA HIS A 369 -14.51 -2.70 -14.09
C HIS A 369 -15.94 -2.62 -13.53
N ASP A 370 -16.36 -3.56 -12.70
CA ASP A 370 -17.74 -3.68 -12.17
C ASP A 370 -17.81 -3.69 -10.63
N VAL A 371 -16.70 -3.50 -9.92
CA VAL A 371 -16.66 -3.59 -8.45
C VAL A 371 -17.51 -2.52 -7.76
N SER A 372 -17.68 -1.35 -8.37
CA SER A 372 -18.44 -0.22 -7.81
C SER A 372 -19.89 -0.14 -8.35
N TRP A 373 -20.45 -1.21 -8.85
CA TRP A 373 -21.78 -1.20 -9.50
C TRP A 373 -22.93 -0.78 -8.58
N ARG A 374 -22.80 -0.99 -7.25
CA ARG A 374 -23.80 -0.57 -6.26
C ARG A 374 -23.88 0.94 -6.08
N GLY A 375 -22.88 1.70 -6.53
CA GLY A 375 -22.95 3.15 -6.56
C GLY A 375 -24.06 3.64 -7.51
N HIS A 376 -24.70 4.77 -7.19
CA HIS A 376 -25.66 5.39 -8.09
C HIS A 376 -25.03 5.65 -9.46
N PRO A 377 -25.72 5.40 -10.58
CA PRO A 377 -25.16 5.53 -11.94
C PRO A 377 -24.43 6.84 -12.20
N ASP A 378 -24.94 7.97 -11.70
CA ASP A 378 -24.35 9.30 -11.89
C ASP A 378 -23.00 9.46 -11.21
N TYR A 379 -22.75 8.73 -10.13
CA TYR A 379 -21.52 8.82 -9.32
C TYR A 379 -20.54 7.66 -9.53
N ARG A 380 -20.93 6.63 -10.29
CA ARG A 380 -20.06 5.43 -10.49
C ARG A 380 -18.68 5.77 -11.01
N ALA A 381 -18.58 6.70 -11.94
CA ALA A 381 -17.31 7.14 -12.49
C ALA A 381 -16.37 7.69 -11.41
N GLU A 382 -16.90 8.53 -10.53
CA GLU A 382 -16.13 9.12 -9.43
C GLU A 382 -15.78 8.09 -8.36
N ILE A 383 -16.73 7.22 -7.99
CA ILE A 383 -16.51 6.15 -7.00
C ILE A 383 -15.41 5.18 -7.48
N CYS A 384 -15.45 4.77 -8.76
CA CYS A 384 -14.43 3.91 -9.33
C CYS A 384 -13.05 4.56 -9.31
N PHE A 385 -12.98 5.85 -9.66
CA PHE A 385 -11.74 6.61 -9.65
C PHE A 385 -11.17 6.72 -8.23
N ASP A 386 -11.98 7.13 -7.26
CA ASP A 386 -11.56 7.23 -5.85
C ASP A 386 -11.11 5.87 -5.29
N ASN A 387 -11.86 4.82 -5.56
CA ASN A 387 -11.52 3.48 -5.11
C ASN A 387 -10.18 3.01 -5.69
N ALA A 388 -9.94 3.18 -6.98
CA ALA A 388 -8.69 2.76 -7.61
C ALA A 388 -7.48 3.56 -7.12
N THR A 389 -7.64 4.88 -6.94
CA THR A 389 -6.53 5.75 -6.53
C THR A 389 -6.19 5.63 -5.05
N ARG A 390 -7.16 5.37 -4.17
CA ARG A 390 -7.00 5.42 -2.70
C ARG A 390 -7.09 4.07 -2.01
N ALA A 391 -7.54 3.01 -2.70
CA ALA A 391 -7.57 1.67 -2.11
C ALA A 391 -6.17 1.19 -1.69
N ASN A 392 -6.13 0.30 -0.70
CA ASN A 392 -4.90 -0.32 -0.22
C ASN A 392 -4.39 -1.38 -1.22
N LEU A 393 -4.12 -0.97 -2.45
CA LEU A 393 -3.58 -1.81 -3.50
C LEU A 393 -2.04 -1.76 -3.45
N GLY A 394 -1.41 -2.90 -3.21
CA GLY A 394 0.04 -3.04 -3.30
C GLY A 394 0.53 -3.05 -4.76
N GLY A 395 1.79 -2.73 -4.96
CA GLY A 395 2.44 -2.82 -6.26
C GLY A 395 1.99 -1.79 -7.30
N LEU A 396 1.47 -0.62 -6.89
CA LEU A 396 1.08 0.48 -7.76
C LEU A 396 1.84 1.76 -7.41
N LYS A 397 2.50 2.36 -8.40
CA LYS A 397 2.99 3.74 -8.34
C LYS A 397 1.83 4.73 -8.41
N HIS A 398 2.06 5.99 -8.02
CA HIS A 398 1.01 7.00 -8.02
C HIS A 398 0.40 7.25 -9.40
N ALA A 399 1.24 7.36 -10.44
CA ALA A 399 0.77 7.47 -11.82
C ALA A 399 -0.08 6.27 -12.24
N GLU A 400 0.33 5.04 -11.88
CA GLU A 400 -0.39 3.81 -12.20
C GLU A 400 -1.76 3.76 -11.51
N ARG A 401 -1.88 4.26 -10.27
CA ARG A 401 -3.16 4.40 -9.58
C ARG A 401 -4.11 5.32 -10.33
N VAL A 402 -3.58 6.46 -10.80
CA VAL A 402 -4.37 7.44 -11.57
C VAL A 402 -4.74 6.87 -12.93
N PHE A 403 -3.84 6.14 -13.60
CA PHE A 403 -4.14 5.45 -14.87
C PHE A 403 -5.30 4.47 -14.74
N VAL A 404 -5.24 3.56 -13.75
CA VAL A 404 -6.33 2.61 -13.50
C VAL A 404 -7.63 3.35 -13.15
N GLY A 405 -7.56 4.37 -12.29
CA GLY A 405 -8.72 5.18 -11.93
C GLY A 405 -9.34 5.89 -13.12
N LEU A 406 -8.54 6.50 -14.00
CA LEU A 406 -8.99 7.18 -15.21
C LEU A 406 -9.61 6.20 -16.21
N SER A 407 -9.02 5.02 -16.37
CA SER A 407 -9.58 3.96 -17.22
C SER A 407 -10.97 3.53 -16.72
N LEU A 408 -11.13 3.34 -15.42
CA LEU A 408 -12.43 3.01 -14.81
C LEU A 408 -13.44 4.17 -14.90
N MET A 409 -12.99 5.41 -14.82
CA MET A 409 -13.85 6.58 -15.03
C MET A 409 -14.38 6.60 -16.46
N HIS A 410 -13.56 6.38 -17.47
CA HIS A 410 -13.97 6.31 -18.88
C HIS A 410 -14.88 5.10 -19.19
N ARG A 411 -14.87 4.06 -18.38
CA ARG A 411 -15.83 2.95 -18.44
C ARG A 411 -17.28 3.44 -18.25
N TYR A 412 -17.49 4.54 -17.53
CA TYR A 412 -18.80 5.09 -17.23
C TYR A 412 -19.07 6.45 -17.87
N ARG A 413 -18.04 7.26 -18.15
CA ARG A 413 -18.17 8.61 -18.75
C ARG A 413 -17.27 8.78 -19.98
N ASN A 414 -17.74 9.56 -20.95
CA ASN A 414 -16.95 9.88 -22.16
C ASN A 414 -15.98 11.05 -21.94
N GLN A 415 -16.32 12.00 -21.06
CA GLN A 415 -15.53 13.22 -20.86
C GLN A 415 -14.78 13.17 -19.53
N ARG A 416 -13.55 13.70 -19.53
CA ARG A 416 -12.70 13.84 -18.33
C ARG A 416 -12.67 15.24 -17.74
N LYS A 417 -13.11 16.27 -18.49
CA LYS A 417 -13.10 17.67 -18.05
C LYS A 417 -14.23 17.96 -17.07
N GLY A 418 -14.00 18.94 -16.16
CA GLY A 418 -15.00 19.37 -15.18
C GLY A 418 -15.10 18.46 -13.96
N HIS A 419 -14.12 17.58 -13.72
CA HIS A 419 -14.11 16.70 -12.56
C HIS A 419 -13.21 17.22 -11.44
N LYS A 420 -13.62 16.96 -10.20
CA LYS A 420 -12.82 17.24 -8.99
C LYS A 420 -11.44 16.56 -8.96
N PHE A 421 -11.18 15.64 -9.88
CA PHE A 421 -9.94 14.85 -9.97
C PHE A 421 -8.98 15.32 -11.07
N GLU A 422 -9.28 16.40 -11.79
CA GLU A 422 -8.46 16.84 -12.93
C GLU A 422 -7.01 17.13 -12.56
N ASN A 423 -6.77 17.63 -11.36
CA ASN A 423 -5.42 17.87 -10.85
C ASN A 423 -4.57 16.61 -10.76
N LEU A 424 -5.19 15.42 -10.56
CA LEU A 424 -4.50 14.13 -10.51
C LEU A 424 -3.97 13.70 -11.87
N PHE A 425 -4.57 14.16 -12.97
CA PHE A 425 -4.14 13.79 -14.31
C PHE A 425 -2.76 14.38 -14.67
N SER A 426 -2.29 15.37 -13.91
CA SER A 426 -0.91 15.87 -14.03
C SER A 426 0.17 14.83 -13.69
N LEU A 427 -0.21 13.73 -13.04
CA LEU A 427 0.68 12.60 -12.76
C LEU A 427 0.85 11.66 -13.96
N LEU A 428 0.09 11.84 -15.04
CA LEU A 428 0.11 11.02 -16.25
C LEU A 428 0.73 11.78 -17.42
N SER A 429 1.39 11.03 -18.31
CA SER A 429 1.72 11.54 -19.65
C SER A 429 0.46 11.63 -20.52
N GLN A 430 0.54 12.42 -21.61
CA GLN A 430 -0.57 12.51 -22.58
C GLN A 430 -0.89 11.16 -23.23
N GLU A 431 0.12 10.34 -23.45
CA GLU A 431 -0.02 8.97 -23.95
C GLU A 431 -0.78 8.08 -22.97
N GLN A 432 -0.40 8.11 -21.70
CA GLN A 432 -1.11 7.36 -20.64
C GLN A 432 -2.56 7.82 -20.49
N ILE A 433 -2.84 9.13 -20.59
CA ILE A 433 -4.20 9.66 -20.58
C ILE A 433 -5.01 9.10 -21.75
N ARG A 434 -4.43 9.11 -22.96
CA ARG A 434 -5.08 8.55 -24.15
C ARG A 434 -5.31 7.03 -24.04
N MET A 435 -4.32 6.32 -23.56
CA MET A 435 -4.40 4.87 -23.34
C MET A 435 -5.51 4.52 -22.32
N ALA A 436 -5.62 5.29 -21.23
CA ALA A 436 -6.67 5.11 -20.23
C ALA A 436 -8.08 5.37 -20.81
N GLU A 437 -8.23 6.37 -21.68
CA GLU A 437 -9.49 6.65 -22.37
C GLU A 437 -9.89 5.51 -23.32
N ILE A 438 -8.95 5.02 -24.14
CA ILE A 438 -9.17 3.88 -25.03
C ILE A 438 -9.56 2.65 -24.22
N LEU A 439 -8.82 2.31 -23.17
CA LEU A 439 -9.10 1.18 -22.31
C LEU A 439 -10.49 1.28 -21.66
N GLY A 440 -10.85 2.44 -21.12
CA GLY A 440 -12.15 2.66 -20.48
C GLY A 440 -13.31 2.49 -21.47
N LYS A 441 -13.20 3.06 -22.68
CA LYS A 441 -14.21 2.93 -23.73
C LYS A 441 -14.30 1.49 -24.25
N ALA A 442 -13.16 0.79 -24.40
CA ALA A 442 -13.13 -0.62 -24.78
C ALA A 442 -13.80 -1.51 -23.72
N MET A 443 -13.51 -1.29 -22.42
CA MET A 443 -14.20 -1.98 -21.33
C MET A 443 -15.71 -1.70 -21.33
N ARG A 444 -16.12 -0.47 -21.68
CA ARG A 444 -17.55 -0.11 -21.77
C ARG A 444 -18.23 -0.89 -22.87
N LEU A 445 -17.63 -1.01 -24.05
CA LEU A 445 -18.12 -1.82 -25.16
C LEU A 445 -18.15 -3.30 -24.78
N GLY A 446 -17.04 -3.85 -24.29
CA GLY A 446 -16.91 -5.27 -23.95
C GLY A 446 -17.91 -5.73 -22.89
N ALA A 447 -18.22 -4.86 -21.91
CA ALA A 447 -19.23 -5.17 -20.90
C ALA A 447 -20.68 -5.24 -21.46
N MET A 448 -20.93 -4.75 -22.66
CA MET A 448 -22.22 -4.89 -23.35
C MET A 448 -22.30 -6.16 -24.21
N MET A 449 -21.15 -6.71 -24.59
CA MET A 449 -21.04 -7.90 -25.43
C MET A 449 -21.04 -9.20 -24.60
N TRP A 450 -21.46 -9.15 -23.35
CA TRP A 450 -21.39 -10.29 -22.47
C TRP A 450 -22.67 -11.13 -22.54
N VAL A 451 -22.56 -12.32 -23.11
CA VAL A 451 -23.66 -13.30 -23.26
C VAL A 451 -23.55 -14.45 -22.27
N ASN A 452 -22.33 -14.93 -22.02
CA ASN A 452 -22.08 -16.11 -21.19
C ASN A 452 -20.82 -15.92 -20.30
N LYS A 453 -20.89 -16.49 -19.08
CA LYS A 453 -19.79 -16.44 -18.12
C LYS A 453 -18.52 -17.19 -18.55
N LYS A 454 -18.62 -18.12 -19.50
CA LYS A 454 -17.53 -19.01 -19.89
C LYS A 454 -16.82 -18.60 -21.16
N GLU A 455 -17.51 -18.01 -22.13
CA GLU A 455 -16.95 -17.62 -23.43
C GLU A 455 -17.52 -16.28 -23.89
N THR A 456 -16.68 -15.45 -24.47
CA THR A 456 -17.13 -14.24 -25.17
C THR A 456 -17.12 -14.55 -26.66
N ASN A 457 -18.33 -14.61 -27.25
CA ASN A 457 -18.49 -14.70 -28.70
C ASN A 457 -18.31 -13.33 -29.37
N ALA A 458 -17.51 -12.47 -28.74
CA ALA A 458 -17.18 -11.13 -29.21
C ALA A 458 -15.65 -10.96 -29.25
N LYS A 459 -15.14 -10.46 -30.36
CA LYS A 459 -13.71 -10.22 -30.57
C LYS A 459 -13.48 -8.82 -31.12
N LEU A 460 -12.46 -8.12 -30.62
CA LEU A 460 -11.95 -6.88 -31.20
C LEU A 460 -10.67 -7.17 -31.98
N PHE A 461 -10.59 -6.62 -33.19
CA PHE A 461 -9.39 -6.65 -34.01
C PHE A 461 -8.94 -5.21 -34.26
N TRP A 462 -7.66 -4.96 -34.12
CA TRP A 462 -7.03 -3.69 -34.37
C TRP A 462 -5.94 -3.85 -35.43
N ALA A 463 -6.05 -3.12 -36.52
CA ALA A 463 -5.04 -3.05 -37.59
C ALA A 463 -4.37 -1.64 -37.51
N PRO A 464 -3.21 -1.51 -36.86
CA PRO A 464 -2.56 -0.20 -36.65
C PRO A 464 -2.24 0.53 -37.95
N ASP A 465 -1.71 -0.17 -38.95
CA ASP A 465 -1.30 0.40 -40.24
C ASP A 465 -2.50 0.95 -41.02
N ALA A 466 -3.62 0.24 -41.01
CA ALA A 466 -4.86 0.68 -41.64
C ALA A 466 -5.68 1.64 -40.80
N LYS A 467 -5.31 1.85 -39.55
CA LYS A 467 -6.12 2.55 -38.53
C LYS A 467 -7.57 2.06 -38.52
N ALA A 468 -7.77 0.74 -38.55
CA ALA A 468 -9.06 0.10 -38.65
C ALA A 468 -9.35 -0.75 -37.41
N LEU A 469 -10.52 -0.49 -36.78
CA LEU A 469 -11.03 -1.22 -35.65
C LEU A 469 -12.21 -2.07 -36.11
N GLN A 470 -12.18 -3.38 -35.81
CA GLN A 470 -13.25 -4.30 -36.19
C GLN A 470 -13.81 -5.01 -34.98
N LEU A 471 -15.13 -5.00 -34.84
CA LEU A 471 -15.88 -5.82 -33.89
C LEU A 471 -16.47 -7.02 -34.62
N VAL A 472 -16.14 -8.22 -34.18
CA VAL A 472 -16.71 -9.48 -34.70
C VAL A 472 -17.55 -10.11 -33.61
N LEU A 473 -18.82 -10.41 -33.91
CA LEU A 473 -19.74 -11.14 -33.05
C LEU A 473 -20.16 -12.45 -33.73
N GLU A 474 -20.17 -13.53 -32.95
CA GLU A 474 -20.43 -14.89 -33.43
C GLU A 474 -21.69 -15.46 -32.73
N GLY A 475 -22.54 -16.17 -33.54
CA GLY A 475 -23.74 -16.84 -33.02
C GLY A 475 -24.73 -15.87 -32.33
N ASP A 476 -25.24 -16.25 -31.16
CA ASP A 476 -26.23 -15.47 -30.42
C ASP A 476 -25.75 -14.07 -30.02
N ALA A 477 -24.43 -13.85 -29.96
CA ALA A 477 -23.86 -12.54 -29.63
C ALA A 477 -24.18 -11.48 -30.70
N VAL A 478 -24.48 -11.87 -31.93
CA VAL A 478 -24.87 -10.94 -33.00
C VAL A 478 -26.10 -10.10 -32.58
N SER A 479 -27.04 -10.69 -31.84
CA SER A 479 -28.22 -10.01 -31.33
C SER A 479 -27.93 -8.89 -30.32
N LEU A 480 -26.69 -8.78 -29.81
CA LEU A 480 -26.27 -7.70 -28.92
C LEU A 480 -25.83 -6.44 -29.67
N TYR A 481 -25.67 -6.51 -30.99
CA TYR A 481 -25.35 -5.35 -31.81
C TYR A 481 -26.64 -4.54 -32.12
N GLY A 482 -26.58 -3.28 -31.82
CA GLY A 482 -27.67 -2.33 -32.05
C GLY A 482 -27.13 -0.91 -31.82
N GLU A 483 -27.99 0.08 -31.94
CA GLU A 483 -27.63 1.51 -31.91
C GLU A 483 -26.68 1.89 -30.74
N VAL A 484 -26.93 1.35 -29.54
CA VAL A 484 -26.09 1.67 -28.38
C VAL A 484 -24.71 1.03 -28.49
N ALA A 485 -24.61 -0.20 -28.96
CA ALA A 485 -23.34 -0.90 -29.17
C ALA A 485 -22.52 -0.21 -30.26
N GLU A 486 -23.16 0.16 -31.37
CA GLU A 486 -22.54 0.92 -32.45
C GLU A 486 -22.02 2.27 -31.98
N ALA A 487 -22.82 3.03 -31.22
CA ALA A 487 -22.38 4.29 -30.63
C ALA A 487 -21.17 4.13 -29.71
N ARG A 488 -21.03 3.00 -28.99
CA ARG A 488 -19.84 2.70 -28.17
C ARG A 488 -18.63 2.34 -29.02
N LEU A 489 -18.84 1.54 -30.07
CA LEU A 489 -17.78 1.19 -31.03
C LEU A 489 -17.27 2.46 -31.72
N LYS A 490 -18.15 3.32 -32.21
CA LYS A 490 -17.81 4.61 -32.80
C LYS A 490 -17.04 5.51 -31.82
N SER A 491 -17.48 5.59 -30.56
CA SER A 491 -16.77 6.37 -29.53
C SER A 491 -15.35 5.84 -29.25
N LEU A 492 -15.16 4.52 -29.28
CA LEU A 492 -13.86 3.88 -29.15
C LEU A 492 -12.96 4.19 -30.36
N ALA A 493 -13.49 4.02 -31.57
CA ALA A 493 -12.79 4.31 -32.81
C ALA A 493 -12.33 5.79 -32.89
N CYS A 494 -13.19 6.73 -32.50
CA CYS A 494 -12.85 8.15 -32.37
C CYS A 494 -11.66 8.40 -31.43
N ALA A 495 -11.61 7.72 -30.25
CA ALA A 495 -10.49 7.87 -29.31
C ALA A 495 -9.18 7.31 -29.90
N MET A 496 -9.27 6.33 -30.78
CA MET A 496 -8.15 5.71 -31.48
C MET A 496 -7.74 6.47 -32.75
N ASN A 497 -8.52 7.46 -33.20
CA ASN A 497 -8.41 8.09 -34.54
C ASN A 497 -8.47 7.03 -35.65
N ALA A 498 -9.47 6.17 -35.59
CA ALA A 498 -9.61 4.99 -36.45
C ALA A 498 -10.97 4.96 -37.18
N SER A 499 -11.03 4.30 -38.32
CA SER A 499 -12.28 3.79 -38.89
C SER A 499 -12.77 2.60 -38.08
N PHE A 500 -14.05 2.24 -38.20
CA PHE A 500 -14.59 1.04 -37.55
C PHE A 500 -15.49 0.26 -38.49
N ASP A 501 -15.55 -1.04 -38.25
CA ASP A 501 -16.39 -1.99 -38.94
C ASP A 501 -17.01 -3.02 -37.99
N PHE A 502 -18.14 -3.59 -38.38
CA PHE A 502 -18.82 -4.65 -37.64
C PHE A 502 -19.04 -5.86 -38.55
N GLN A 503 -18.70 -7.05 -38.04
CA GLN A 503 -18.95 -8.32 -38.72
C GLN A 503 -19.75 -9.28 -37.85
N ALA A 504 -20.81 -9.86 -38.43
CA ALA A 504 -21.56 -10.98 -37.89
C ALA A 504 -21.04 -12.28 -38.50
N LYS A 505 -20.76 -13.31 -37.68
CA LYS A 505 -20.33 -14.64 -38.11
C LYS A 505 -21.22 -15.73 -37.54
#